data_43e4b39776edb6a458b385b29a62f674
#
_entry.id   43e4b39776edb6a458b385b29a62f674
#
_cell.length_a   1.000
_cell.length_b   1.000
_cell.length_c   1.000
_cell.angle_alpha   90.00
_cell.angle_beta   90.00
_cell.angle_gamma   90.00
#
_symmetry.space_group_name_H-M   'P 1'
#
loop_
_entity.id
_entity.type
_entity.pdbx_description
1 polymer ?
#
loop_
_entity_poly.entity_id
_entity_poly.type
_entity_poly.pdbx_seq_one_letter_code
_entity_poly.pdbx_strand_id
1 'polypeptide(L)'
;MAAEAKRVALVTGCSSGIGEATALVLGARGFRVYASGRTLAGVQHLHGRVPRLESIELDVRSDSSIGSAVSQILLESGRIDVLVNNAGLGVLGAAEDLDREAWQRQFEVNLFGAAALTRAVLPTMRAQRDGYIVNVSSVAGRVSVPLMGAYCSSKFALEAFSDALRVESRPFGIKVVVVEPGTTHTKFQERAMAESSAVLRKANSIFSPVYKHAFLRYTIPSIGASAEEVARRIARIVTKRRPAARYRVKWYDTLSIAMTRILPRRAIDYGVARWVGLDRPPRPK
;
A
#
# COMPACT_ATOMS: atom_id res chain seq x y z
N MET A 1 38.89 -9.96 -5.09
CA MET A 1 37.75 -9.72 -4.20
C MET A 1 36.48 -9.76 -5.05
N ALA A 2 35.64 -10.78 -4.91
CA ALA A 2 34.36 -10.82 -5.60
C ALA A 2 33.53 -9.64 -5.09
N ALA A 3 33.02 -8.78 -5.98
CA ALA A 3 32.14 -7.70 -5.62
C ALA A 3 30.90 -8.32 -4.95
N GLU A 4 30.69 -7.98 -3.67
CA GLU A 4 29.55 -8.46 -2.90
C GLU A 4 28.26 -8.19 -3.70
N ALA A 5 27.56 -9.26 -4.07
CA ALA A 5 26.38 -9.16 -4.92
C ALA A 5 25.35 -8.28 -4.21
N LYS A 6 25.16 -7.07 -4.73
CA LYS A 6 24.28 -6.09 -4.08
C LYS A 6 22.85 -6.59 -4.09
N ARG A 7 22.15 -6.41 -2.96
CA ARG A 7 20.74 -6.78 -2.80
C ARG A 7 19.86 -6.05 -3.80
N VAL A 8 18.92 -6.77 -4.39
CA VAL A 8 18.01 -6.29 -5.43
C VAL A 8 16.63 -6.05 -4.81
N ALA A 9 16.05 -4.88 -5.06
CA ALA A 9 14.73 -4.51 -4.58
C ALA A 9 13.79 -4.17 -5.74
N LEU A 10 12.61 -4.77 -5.76
CA LEU A 10 11.49 -4.39 -6.62
C LEU A 10 10.47 -3.61 -5.78
N VAL A 11 10.15 -2.40 -6.20
CA VAL A 11 9.19 -1.52 -5.53
C VAL A 11 8.05 -1.18 -6.49
N THR A 12 6.80 -1.43 -6.09
CA THR A 12 5.64 -1.12 -6.94
C THR A 12 5.00 0.22 -6.61
N GLY A 13 4.40 0.87 -7.63
CA GLY A 13 3.69 2.13 -7.45
C GLY A 13 4.61 3.32 -7.17
N CYS A 14 5.73 3.40 -7.90
CA CYS A 14 6.78 4.42 -7.70
C CYS A 14 6.51 5.75 -8.41
N SER A 15 5.38 5.92 -9.09
CA SER A 15 5.08 7.19 -9.80
C SER A 15 4.92 8.39 -8.86
N SER A 16 4.81 8.20 -7.56
CA SER A 16 4.81 9.24 -6.52
C SER A 16 4.76 8.65 -5.12
N GLY A 17 4.94 9.50 -4.10
CA GLY A 17 4.64 9.22 -2.69
C GLY A 17 5.51 8.13 -2.08
N ILE A 18 4.89 7.17 -1.34
CA ILE A 18 5.65 6.17 -0.57
C ILE A 18 6.53 5.30 -1.47
N GLY A 19 6.03 4.88 -2.64
CA GLY A 19 6.79 4.04 -3.56
C GLY A 19 8.03 4.75 -4.12
N GLU A 20 7.85 5.97 -4.62
CA GLU A 20 8.92 6.84 -5.07
C GLU A 20 9.99 7.05 -3.98
N ALA A 21 9.56 7.51 -2.80
CA ALA A 21 10.46 7.73 -1.68
C ALA A 21 11.19 6.45 -1.25
N THR A 22 10.49 5.28 -1.27
CA THR A 22 11.09 3.99 -0.93
C THR A 22 12.17 3.59 -1.93
N ALA A 23 11.92 3.76 -3.23
CA ALA A 23 12.90 3.48 -4.28
C ALA A 23 14.16 4.33 -4.10
N LEU A 24 13.99 5.62 -3.88
CA LEU A 24 15.12 6.55 -3.64
C LEU A 24 15.92 6.20 -2.38
N VAL A 25 15.23 5.93 -1.26
CA VAL A 25 15.90 5.62 0.03
C VAL A 25 16.63 4.28 -0.04
N LEU A 26 16.08 3.26 -0.71
CA LEU A 26 16.76 1.98 -0.89
C LEU A 26 17.97 2.11 -1.82
N GLY A 27 17.84 2.84 -2.93
CA GLY A 27 18.94 3.10 -3.84
C GLY A 27 20.10 3.83 -3.16
N ALA A 28 19.80 4.88 -2.37
CA ALA A 28 20.79 5.59 -1.58
C ALA A 28 21.49 4.71 -0.52
N ARG A 29 20.88 3.58 -0.13
CA ARG A 29 21.47 2.57 0.78
C ARG A 29 22.20 1.45 0.04
N GLY A 30 22.42 1.60 -1.26
CA GLY A 30 23.24 0.69 -2.04
C GLY A 30 22.52 -0.51 -2.61
N PHE A 31 21.17 -0.57 -2.53
CA PHE A 31 20.40 -1.58 -3.26
C PHE A 31 20.43 -1.28 -4.77
N ARG A 32 20.39 -2.33 -5.59
CA ARG A 32 19.90 -2.18 -6.98
C ARG A 32 18.38 -2.15 -6.92
N VAL A 33 17.76 -1.07 -7.39
CA VAL A 33 16.32 -0.86 -7.24
C VAL A 33 15.65 -0.82 -8.60
N TYR A 34 14.61 -1.63 -8.76
CA TYR A 34 13.65 -1.53 -9.86
C TYR A 34 12.42 -0.81 -9.37
N ALA A 35 12.28 0.46 -9.75
CA ALA A 35 11.15 1.30 -9.43
C ALA A 35 10.07 1.13 -10.49
N SER A 36 8.93 0.53 -10.13
CA SER A 36 7.91 0.19 -11.11
C SER A 36 6.67 1.08 -11.07
N GLY A 37 6.09 1.24 -12.25
CA GLY A 37 4.81 1.91 -12.48
C GLY A 37 4.05 1.28 -13.63
N ARG A 38 2.77 1.59 -13.77
CA ARG A 38 1.89 1.04 -14.83
C ARG A 38 2.37 1.39 -16.25
N THR A 39 3.09 2.48 -16.38
CA THR A 39 3.75 2.89 -17.63
C THR A 39 5.16 3.32 -17.30
N LEU A 40 6.09 3.09 -18.19
CA LEU A 40 7.47 3.53 -18.03
C LEU A 40 7.57 5.05 -17.86
N ALA A 41 6.80 5.81 -18.62
CA ALA A 41 6.75 7.27 -18.54
C ALA A 41 6.39 7.78 -17.13
N GLY A 42 5.52 7.06 -16.41
CA GLY A 42 5.12 7.40 -15.04
C GLY A 42 6.22 7.29 -14.00
N VAL A 43 7.31 6.58 -14.28
CA VAL A 43 8.44 6.34 -13.36
C VAL A 43 9.80 6.73 -13.94
N GLN A 44 9.87 7.11 -15.20
CA GLN A 44 11.12 7.45 -15.89
C GLN A 44 11.89 8.58 -15.22
N HIS A 45 11.20 9.51 -14.56
CA HIS A 45 11.79 10.60 -13.79
C HIS A 45 12.68 10.13 -12.63
N LEU A 46 12.58 8.85 -12.25
CA LEU A 46 13.39 8.24 -11.18
C LEU A 46 14.69 7.67 -11.70
N HIS A 47 14.75 7.36 -13.00
CA HIS A 47 15.92 6.73 -13.60
C HIS A 47 17.19 7.57 -13.36
N GLY A 48 18.22 6.95 -12.80
CA GLY A 48 19.51 7.61 -12.54
C GLY A 48 19.53 8.63 -11.39
N ARG A 49 18.41 8.88 -10.69
CA ARG A 49 18.39 9.83 -9.54
C ARG A 49 19.27 9.39 -8.37
N VAL A 50 19.45 8.11 -8.22
CA VAL A 50 20.43 7.51 -7.30
C VAL A 50 21.13 6.37 -8.04
N PRO A 51 22.37 6.00 -7.66
CA PRO A 51 23.09 4.92 -8.33
C PRO A 51 22.26 3.62 -8.36
N ARG A 52 22.19 2.97 -9.54
CA ARG A 52 21.51 1.67 -9.73
C ARG A 52 20.01 1.68 -9.46
N LEU A 53 19.36 2.80 -9.63
CA LEU A 53 17.91 2.89 -9.68
C LEU A 53 17.47 2.87 -11.14
N GLU A 54 16.69 1.88 -11.47
CA GLU A 54 16.15 1.64 -12.80
C GLU A 54 14.63 1.73 -12.77
N SER A 55 14.06 2.28 -13.82
CA SER A 55 12.61 2.36 -14.01
C SER A 55 12.15 1.18 -14.84
N ILE A 56 11.07 0.51 -14.40
CA ILE A 56 10.50 -0.64 -15.10
C ILE A 56 8.97 -0.49 -15.20
N GLU A 57 8.41 -0.91 -16.32
CA GLU A 57 6.97 -0.99 -16.48
C GLU A 57 6.43 -2.25 -15.79
N LEU A 58 5.43 -2.07 -14.93
CA LEU A 58 4.72 -3.15 -14.26
C LEU A 58 3.32 -2.71 -13.87
N ASP A 59 2.31 -3.29 -14.51
CA ASP A 59 0.92 -3.21 -14.07
C ASP A 59 0.61 -4.45 -13.23
N VAL A 60 0.36 -4.24 -11.94
CA VAL A 60 0.08 -5.33 -10.98
C VAL A 60 -1.22 -6.09 -11.28
N ARG A 61 -2.07 -5.57 -12.18
CA ARG A 61 -3.33 -6.20 -12.61
C ARG A 61 -3.13 -7.18 -13.78
N SER A 62 -1.93 -7.25 -14.33
CA SER A 62 -1.63 -8.06 -15.52
C SER A 62 -0.58 -9.10 -15.22
N ASP A 63 -0.96 -10.38 -15.25
CA ASP A 63 -0.02 -11.50 -15.05
C ASP A 63 1.11 -11.48 -16.09
N SER A 64 0.84 -11.07 -17.33
CA SER A 64 1.87 -10.95 -18.37
C SER A 64 2.85 -9.83 -18.06
N SER A 65 2.36 -8.66 -17.61
CA SER A 65 3.24 -7.55 -17.19
C SER A 65 4.10 -7.92 -15.99
N ILE A 66 3.51 -8.61 -15.00
CA ILE A 66 4.24 -9.14 -13.83
C ILE A 66 5.33 -10.12 -14.28
N GLY A 67 4.98 -11.08 -15.14
CA GLY A 67 5.92 -12.09 -15.64
C GLY A 67 7.08 -11.45 -16.41
N SER A 68 6.80 -10.52 -17.31
CA SER A 68 7.82 -9.80 -18.06
C SER A 68 8.77 -9.01 -17.16
N ALA A 69 8.23 -8.25 -16.20
CA ALA A 69 9.04 -7.47 -15.28
C ALA A 69 9.94 -8.34 -14.39
N VAL A 70 9.39 -9.42 -13.80
CA VAL A 70 10.17 -10.35 -12.97
C VAL A 70 11.24 -11.04 -13.80
N SER A 71 10.93 -11.51 -15.01
CA SER A 71 11.89 -12.13 -15.91
C SER A 71 13.02 -11.19 -16.29
N GLN A 72 12.71 -9.95 -16.62
CA GLN A 72 13.72 -8.92 -16.92
C GLN A 72 14.68 -8.72 -15.73
N ILE A 73 14.13 -8.54 -14.52
CA ILE A 73 14.95 -8.36 -13.31
C ILE A 73 15.87 -9.56 -13.07
N LEU A 74 15.35 -10.77 -13.26
CA LEU A 74 16.13 -11.99 -13.07
C LEU A 74 17.22 -12.16 -14.14
N LEU A 75 16.96 -11.81 -15.39
CA LEU A 75 17.97 -11.80 -16.44
C LEU A 75 19.10 -10.80 -16.14
N GLU A 76 18.76 -9.62 -15.66
CA GLU A 76 19.73 -8.56 -15.38
C GLU A 76 20.49 -8.70 -14.05
N SER A 77 19.87 -9.30 -13.04
CA SER A 77 20.38 -9.29 -11.66
C SER A 77 20.50 -10.68 -11.03
N GLY A 78 19.90 -11.70 -11.61
CA GLY A 78 19.91 -13.07 -11.11
C GLY A 78 19.19 -13.30 -9.79
N ARG A 79 18.63 -12.25 -9.18
CA ARG A 79 18.06 -12.30 -7.82
C ARG A 79 17.01 -11.23 -7.56
N ILE A 80 16.13 -11.48 -6.58
CA ILE A 80 15.24 -10.48 -5.98
C ILE A 80 15.26 -10.70 -4.47
N ASP A 81 15.78 -9.73 -3.71
CA ASP A 81 15.94 -9.84 -2.27
C ASP A 81 14.82 -9.16 -1.50
N VAL A 82 14.23 -8.12 -2.10
CA VAL A 82 13.17 -7.32 -1.48
C VAL A 82 12.08 -7.07 -2.51
N LEU A 83 10.87 -7.44 -2.15
CA LEU A 83 9.65 -7.01 -2.83
C LEU A 83 8.92 -6.03 -1.92
N VAL A 84 8.61 -4.83 -2.43
CA VAL A 84 7.73 -3.86 -1.75
C VAL A 84 6.43 -3.72 -2.54
N ASN A 85 5.39 -4.39 -2.09
CA ASN A 85 4.03 -4.24 -2.60
C ASN A 85 3.44 -2.95 -2.05
N ASN A 86 3.66 -1.86 -2.78
CA ASN A 86 3.17 -0.52 -2.42
C ASN A 86 2.11 0.00 -3.40
N ALA A 87 2.03 -0.52 -4.62
CA ALA A 87 0.96 -0.13 -5.54
C ALA A 87 -0.41 -0.23 -4.85
N GLY A 88 -1.18 0.84 -4.94
CA GLY A 88 -2.46 0.92 -4.24
C GLY A 88 -3.39 1.94 -4.88
N LEU A 89 -4.67 1.64 -4.78
CA LEU A 89 -5.79 2.44 -5.23
C LEU A 89 -6.70 2.74 -4.04
N GLY A 90 -7.35 3.90 -4.04
CA GLY A 90 -8.40 4.27 -3.09
C GLY A 90 -9.69 4.57 -3.84
N VAL A 91 -10.72 3.78 -3.62
CA VAL A 91 -12.09 4.07 -4.07
C VAL A 91 -12.90 4.48 -2.86
N LEU A 92 -13.49 5.66 -2.93
CA LEU A 92 -14.24 6.34 -1.86
C LEU A 92 -15.70 6.42 -2.23
N GLY A 93 -16.57 6.17 -1.26
CA GLY A 93 -18.01 6.26 -1.40
C GLY A 93 -18.74 5.43 -0.36
N ALA A 94 -20.04 5.71 -0.17
CA ALA A 94 -20.92 4.87 0.61
C ALA A 94 -21.05 3.50 -0.08
N ALA A 95 -21.27 2.45 0.72
CA ALA A 95 -21.31 1.08 0.18
C ALA A 95 -22.39 0.90 -0.90
N GLU A 96 -23.52 1.57 -0.77
CA GLU A 96 -24.62 1.53 -1.76
C GLU A 96 -24.36 2.34 -3.03
N ASP A 97 -23.43 3.27 -2.99
CA ASP A 97 -23.07 4.10 -4.16
C ASP A 97 -21.99 3.48 -5.03
N LEU A 98 -21.24 2.52 -4.50
CA LEU A 98 -20.18 1.82 -5.21
C LEU A 98 -20.75 0.63 -6.00
N ASP A 99 -20.55 0.66 -7.31
CA ASP A 99 -20.86 -0.48 -8.18
C ASP A 99 -19.84 -1.63 -7.99
N ARG A 100 -20.16 -2.79 -8.58
CA ARG A 100 -19.33 -3.99 -8.53
C ARG A 100 -17.94 -3.73 -9.13
N GLU A 101 -17.86 -2.97 -10.19
CA GLU A 101 -16.63 -2.64 -10.91
C GLU A 101 -15.69 -1.80 -10.04
N ALA A 102 -16.21 -0.86 -9.25
CA ALA A 102 -15.43 -0.08 -8.29
C ALA A 102 -14.82 -0.97 -7.20
N TRP A 103 -15.60 -1.92 -6.66
CA TRP A 103 -15.09 -2.92 -5.73
C TRP A 103 -14.02 -3.80 -6.37
N GLN A 104 -14.26 -4.32 -7.57
CA GLN A 104 -13.30 -5.16 -8.28
C GLN A 104 -11.99 -4.42 -8.53
N ARG A 105 -12.02 -3.20 -9.07
CA ARG A 105 -10.82 -2.39 -9.28
C ARG A 105 -10.02 -2.16 -8.00
N GLN A 106 -10.73 -1.93 -6.88
CA GLN A 106 -10.08 -1.75 -5.57
C GLN A 106 -9.31 -2.99 -5.15
N PHE A 107 -9.91 -4.17 -5.28
CA PHE A 107 -9.29 -5.43 -4.88
C PHE A 107 -8.22 -5.90 -5.87
N GLU A 108 -8.42 -5.68 -7.17
CA GLU A 108 -7.42 -6.01 -8.20
C GLU A 108 -6.07 -5.39 -7.91
N VAL A 109 -6.03 -4.10 -7.56
CA VAL A 109 -4.77 -3.43 -7.29
C VAL A 109 -4.24 -3.76 -5.90
N ASN A 110 -5.10 -3.67 -4.86
CA ASN A 110 -4.63 -3.67 -3.47
C ASN A 110 -4.36 -5.06 -2.90
N LEU A 111 -4.98 -6.11 -3.48
CA LEU A 111 -4.86 -7.48 -3.00
C LEU A 111 -4.36 -8.43 -4.08
N PHE A 112 -5.10 -8.58 -5.19
CA PHE A 112 -4.79 -9.61 -6.18
C PHE A 112 -3.46 -9.32 -6.88
N GLY A 113 -3.17 -8.06 -7.22
CA GLY A 113 -1.89 -7.67 -7.78
C GLY A 113 -0.71 -7.92 -6.83
N ALA A 114 -0.87 -7.60 -5.54
CA ALA A 114 0.15 -7.90 -4.53
C ALA A 114 0.36 -9.42 -4.37
N ALA A 115 -0.71 -10.21 -4.40
CA ALA A 115 -0.64 -11.67 -4.32
C ALA A 115 0.00 -12.28 -5.57
N ALA A 116 -0.38 -11.82 -6.77
CA ALA A 116 0.17 -12.29 -8.04
C ALA A 116 1.68 -12.01 -8.14
N LEU A 117 2.09 -10.78 -7.82
CA LEU A 117 3.51 -10.42 -7.84
C LEU A 117 4.31 -11.18 -6.77
N THR A 118 3.75 -11.39 -5.58
CA THR A 118 4.33 -12.22 -4.53
C THR A 118 4.55 -13.65 -5.05
N ARG A 119 3.54 -14.25 -5.68
CA ARG A 119 3.62 -15.58 -6.30
C ARG A 119 4.76 -15.66 -7.32
N ALA A 120 4.94 -14.62 -8.12
CA ALA A 120 5.98 -14.58 -9.16
C ALA A 120 7.41 -14.51 -8.60
N VAL A 121 7.63 -13.84 -7.46
CA VAL A 121 8.99 -13.72 -6.87
C VAL A 121 9.34 -14.83 -5.86
N LEU A 122 8.35 -15.50 -5.28
CA LEU A 122 8.57 -16.53 -4.27
C LEU A 122 9.50 -17.68 -4.71
N PRO A 123 9.43 -18.23 -5.94
CA PRO A 123 10.36 -19.29 -6.37
C PRO A 123 11.82 -18.86 -6.24
N THR A 124 12.15 -17.66 -6.68
CA THR A 124 13.51 -17.08 -6.58
C THR A 124 13.94 -16.90 -5.12
N MET A 125 13.09 -16.29 -4.28
CA MET A 125 13.40 -16.11 -2.86
C MET A 125 13.56 -17.44 -2.11
N ARG A 126 12.77 -18.47 -2.47
CA ARG A 126 12.95 -19.81 -1.90
C ARG A 126 14.28 -20.45 -2.29
N ALA A 127 14.68 -20.33 -3.54
CA ALA A 127 15.99 -20.81 -4.01
C ALA A 127 17.14 -20.10 -3.29
N GLN A 128 17.00 -18.80 -3.05
CA GLN A 128 17.95 -17.98 -2.29
C GLN A 128 17.99 -18.32 -0.80
N ARG A 129 16.94 -18.96 -0.25
CA ARG A 129 16.68 -19.16 1.19
C ARG A 129 16.73 -17.84 1.97
N ASP A 130 16.45 -16.75 1.32
CA ASP A 130 16.38 -15.40 1.88
C ASP A 130 15.47 -14.51 1.04
N GLY A 131 14.80 -13.56 1.67
CA GLY A 131 13.98 -12.57 1.01
C GLY A 131 13.15 -11.76 1.99
N TYR A 132 12.72 -10.58 1.52
CA TYR A 132 11.79 -9.72 2.25
C TYR A 132 10.61 -9.38 1.36
N ILE A 133 9.41 -9.66 1.84
CA ILE A 133 8.17 -9.19 1.24
C ILE A 133 7.58 -8.16 2.19
N VAL A 134 7.52 -6.91 1.75
CA VAL A 134 6.96 -5.79 2.51
C VAL A 134 5.66 -5.38 1.86
N ASN A 135 4.55 -5.64 2.54
CA ASN A 135 3.23 -5.22 2.11
C ASN A 135 2.86 -3.88 2.76
N VAL A 136 2.68 -2.85 1.94
CA VAL A 136 2.24 -1.53 2.42
C VAL A 136 0.71 -1.56 2.57
N SER A 137 0.27 -1.81 3.80
CA SER A 137 -1.12 -1.78 4.21
C SER A 137 -1.56 -0.36 4.60
N SER A 138 -2.30 -0.21 5.65
CA SER A 138 -2.76 1.05 6.25
C SER A 138 -3.29 0.80 7.66
N VAL A 139 -3.39 1.83 8.47
CA VAL A 139 -4.26 1.81 9.67
C VAL A 139 -5.68 1.41 9.29
N ALA A 140 -6.14 1.76 8.08
CA ALA A 140 -7.43 1.34 7.52
C ALA A 140 -7.53 -0.17 7.24
N GLY A 141 -6.44 -0.93 7.33
CA GLY A 141 -6.45 -2.40 7.35
C GLY A 141 -6.73 -2.99 8.74
N ARG A 142 -6.87 -2.16 9.76
CA ARG A 142 -7.11 -2.55 11.16
C ARG A 142 -8.32 -1.84 11.77
N VAL A 143 -8.70 -0.71 11.20
CA VAL A 143 -9.81 0.14 11.63
C VAL A 143 -10.64 0.49 10.41
N SER A 144 -11.94 0.17 10.45
CA SER A 144 -12.84 0.54 9.35
C SER A 144 -13.31 1.98 9.50
N VAL A 145 -13.40 2.67 8.37
CA VAL A 145 -13.81 4.07 8.29
C VAL A 145 -15.00 4.18 7.34
N PRO A 146 -16.09 4.85 7.71
CA PRO A 146 -17.22 5.07 6.82
C PRO A 146 -16.82 5.74 5.50
N LEU A 147 -17.55 5.47 4.43
CA LEU A 147 -17.30 5.97 3.08
C LEU A 147 -15.97 5.50 2.46
N MET A 148 -15.26 4.60 3.14
CA MET A 148 -14.02 3.96 2.69
C MET A 148 -14.12 2.43 2.75
N GLY A 149 -15.33 1.87 2.74
CA GLY A 149 -15.58 0.45 2.95
C GLY A 149 -14.78 -0.45 2.00
N ALA A 150 -14.78 -0.16 0.71
CA ALA A 150 -14.02 -0.93 -0.28
C ALA A 150 -12.50 -0.87 -0.01
N TYR A 151 -11.97 0.31 0.28
CA TYR A 151 -10.56 0.49 0.62
C TYR A 151 -10.19 -0.27 1.90
N CYS A 152 -10.94 -0.06 2.99
CA CYS A 152 -10.70 -0.76 4.25
C CYS A 152 -10.72 -2.28 4.05
N SER A 153 -11.76 -2.81 3.40
CA SER A 153 -11.90 -4.25 3.13
C SER A 153 -10.69 -4.81 2.37
N SER A 154 -10.20 -4.09 1.34
CA SER A 154 -9.02 -4.52 0.59
C SER A 154 -7.75 -4.55 1.44
N LYS A 155 -7.59 -3.58 2.37
CA LYS A 155 -6.44 -3.54 3.28
C LYS A 155 -6.54 -4.58 4.40
N PHE A 156 -7.74 -4.85 4.94
CA PHE A 156 -7.96 -5.98 5.85
C PHE A 156 -7.63 -7.32 5.18
N ALA A 157 -8.03 -7.51 3.92
CA ALA A 157 -7.70 -8.70 3.16
C ALA A 157 -6.18 -8.84 2.94
N LEU A 158 -5.47 -7.75 2.65
CA LEU A 158 -4.00 -7.73 2.53
C LEU A 158 -3.31 -8.09 3.86
N GLU A 159 -3.86 -7.65 5.02
CA GLU A 159 -3.37 -8.02 6.34
C GLU A 159 -3.49 -9.54 6.57
N ALA A 160 -4.68 -10.11 6.29
CA ALA A 160 -4.93 -11.54 6.44
C ALA A 160 -4.04 -12.38 5.51
N PHE A 161 -3.92 -11.97 4.24
CA PHE A 161 -2.99 -12.58 3.27
C PHE A 161 -1.55 -12.56 3.78
N SER A 162 -1.11 -11.42 4.32
CA SER A 162 0.26 -11.26 4.83
C SER A 162 0.53 -12.14 6.05
N ASP A 163 -0.46 -12.36 6.91
CA ASP A 163 -0.32 -13.22 8.08
C ASP A 163 -0.17 -14.69 7.68
N ALA A 164 -0.98 -15.19 6.75
CA ALA A 164 -0.87 -16.53 6.22
C ALA A 164 0.48 -16.74 5.53
N LEU A 165 0.82 -15.84 4.60
CA LEU A 165 2.06 -15.89 3.83
C LEU A 165 3.31 -15.87 4.73
N ARG A 166 3.28 -15.13 5.83
CA ARG A 166 4.41 -15.07 6.78
C ARG A 166 4.72 -16.43 7.39
N VAL A 167 3.69 -17.18 7.74
CA VAL A 167 3.84 -18.52 8.30
C VAL A 167 4.31 -19.51 7.23
N GLU A 168 3.70 -19.49 6.06
CA GLU A 168 4.04 -20.34 4.92
C GLU A 168 5.48 -20.12 4.42
N SER A 169 5.96 -18.87 4.43
CA SER A 169 7.27 -18.50 3.89
C SER A 169 8.42 -18.66 4.89
N ARG A 170 8.11 -18.76 6.18
CA ARG A 170 9.11 -18.84 7.26
C ARG A 170 10.10 -20.00 7.12
N PRO A 171 9.70 -21.24 6.74
CA PRO A 171 10.63 -22.37 6.58
C PRO A 171 11.70 -22.11 5.50
N PHE A 172 11.45 -21.20 4.58
CA PHE A 172 12.35 -20.85 3.49
C PHE A 172 13.23 -19.61 3.79
N GLY A 173 13.20 -19.10 5.02
CA GLY A 173 13.99 -17.92 5.40
C GLY A 173 13.41 -16.58 4.88
N ILE A 174 12.23 -16.58 4.26
CA ILE A 174 11.59 -15.40 3.71
C ILE A 174 10.84 -14.66 4.84
N LYS A 175 11.03 -13.35 4.94
CA LYS A 175 10.43 -12.47 5.95
C LYS A 175 9.30 -11.69 5.31
N VAL A 176 8.08 -11.88 5.80
CA VAL A 176 6.90 -11.12 5.38
C VAL A 176 6.53 -10.11 6.45
N VAL A 177 6.48 -8.85 6.07
CA VAL A 177 6.26 -7.73 6.97
C VAL A 177 5.17 -6.82 6.43
N VAL A 178 4.30 -6.37 7.31
CA VAL A 178 3.30 -5.35 6.97
C VAL A 178 3.73 -4.01 7.54
N VAL A 179 3.64 -2.97 6.71
CA VAL A 179 3.77 -1.58 7.15
C VAL A 179 2.37 -0.98 7.13
N GLU A 180 1.95 -0.41 8.27
CA GLU A 180 0.61 0.15 8.50
C GLU A 180 0.72 1.70 8.64
N PRO A 181 0.88 2.47 7.54
CA PRO A 181 0.87 3.92 7.63
C PRO A 181 -0.53 4.41 8.00
N GLY A 182 -0.59 5.46 8.83
CA GLY A 182 -1.78 6.28 8.98
C GLY A 182 -1.90 7.28 7.82
N THR A 183 -2.44 8.46 8.11
CA THR A 183 -2.46 9.55 7.12
C THR A 183 -1.04 9.86 6.68
N THR A 184 -0.83 9.90 5.37
CA THR A 184 0.49 10.17 4.78
C THR A 184 0.35 11.26 3.73
N HIS A 185 1.24 12.27 3.79
CA HIS A 185 1.26 13.38 2.85
C HIS A 185 1.78 12.90 1.48
N THR A 186 0.86 12.51 0.63
CA THR A 186 1.13 12.02 -0.72
C THR A 186 -0.02 12.40 -1.66
N LYS A 187 0.18 12.24 -2.95
CA LYS A 187 -0.88 12.40 -3.96
C LYS A 187 -1.95 11.28 -3.92
N PHE A 188 -1.91 10.41 -2.91
CA PHE A 188 -2.87 9.29 -2.81
C PHE A 188 -4.30 9.78 -2.61
N GLN A 189 -4.51 10.78 -1.72
CA GLN A 189 -5.85 11.32 -1.47
C GLN A 189 -6.42 12.01 -2.72
N GLU A 190 -5.62 12.81 -3.42
CA GLU A 190 -6.01 13.46 -4.67
C GLU A 190 -6.42 12.43 -5.72
N ARG A 191 -5.62 11.38 -5.88
CA ARG A 191 -5.93 10.27 -6.80
C ARG A 191 -7.17 9.50 -6.39
N ALA A 192 -7.35 9.22 -5.11
CA ALA A 192 -8.53 8.55 -4.59
C ALA A 192 -9.80 9.37 -4.84
N MET A 193 -9.74 10.68 -4.68
CA MET A 193 -10.86 11.58 -5.01
C MET A 193 -11.12 11.63 -6.51
N ALA A 194 -10.09 11.69 -7.34
CA ALA A 194 -10.24 11.66 -8.80
C ALA A 194 -10.86 10.34 -9.28
N GLU A 195 -10.39 9.20 -8.77
CA GLU A 195 -10.91 7.86 -9.07
C GLU A 195 -12.38 7.70 -8.65
N SER A 196 -12.76 8.36 -7.56
CA SER A 196 -14.12 8.30 -7.00
C SER A 196 -15.03 9.43 -7.51
N SER A 197 -14.56 10.26 -8.44
CA SER A 197 -15.24 11.48 -8.84
C SER A 197 -16.67 11.26 -9.37
N ALA A 198 -16.92 10.15 -10.05
CA ALA A 198 -18.25 9.78 -10.54
C ALA A 198 -19.21 9.49 -9.37
N VAL A 199 -18.75 8.74 -8.36
CA VAL A 199 -19.52 8.40 -7.15
C VAL A 199 -19.80 9.66 -6.32
N LEU A 200 -18.77 10.50 -6.13
CA LEU A 200 -18.87 11.70 -5.30
C LEU A 200 -19.77 12.78 -5.89
N ARG A 201 -19.97 12.76 -7.22
CA ARG A 201 -20.89 13.66 -7.95
C ARG A 201 -22.28 13.07 -8.21
N LYS A 202 -22.56 11.87 -7.71
CA LYS A 202 -23.85 11.20 -7.89
C LYS A 202 -24.95 12.02 -7.19
N ALA A 203 -25.67 12.83 -7.96
CA ALA A 203 -26.66 13.79 -7.44
C ALA A 203 -27.79 13.11 -6.65
N ASN A 204 -28.11 11.86 -6.99
CA ASN A 204 -29.20 11.09 -6.37
C ASN A 204 -28.76 10.33 -5.11
N SER A 205 -27.48 10.40 -4.73
CA SER A 205 -27.03 9.76 -3.50
C SER A 205 -27.54 10.51 -2.27
N ILE A 206 -28.13 9.80 -1.33
CA ILE A 206 -28.48 10.35 -0.02
C ILE A 206 -27.23 10.80 0.77
N PHE A 207 -26.05 10.26 0.45
CA PHE A 207 -24.77 10.62 1.06
C PHE A 207 -24.10 11.84 0.43
N SER A 208 -24.65 12.39 -0.67
CA SER A 208 -24.08 13.56 -1.36
C SER A 208 -23.75 14.74 -0.41
N PRO A 209 -24.61 15.10 0.57
CA PRO A 209 -24.29 16.17 1.52
C PRO A 209 -23.11 15.85 2.45
N VAL A 210 -22.88 14.55 2.70
CA VAL A 210 -21.84 14.09 3.64
C VAL A 210 -20.49 14.00 2.97
N TYR A 211 -20.43 13.69 1.67
CA TYR A 211 -19.17 13.49 0.94
C TYR A 211 -18.21 14.68 1.07
N LYS A 212 -18.67 15.90 0.83
CA LYS A 212 -17.85 17.11 0.95
C LYS A 212 -17.21 17.25 2.34
N HIS A 213 -17.99 17.01 3.39
CA HIS A 213 -17.54 17.17 4.79
C HIS A 213 -16.60 16.05 5.22
N ALA A 214 -16.93 14.81 4.90
CA ALA A 214 -16.14 13.65 5.28
C ALA A 214 -14.76 13.70 4.62
N PHE A 215 -14.69 13.96 3.33
CA PHE A 215 -13.40 13.94 2.62
C PHE A 215 -12.50 15.12 2.99
N LEU A 216 -13.04 16.29 3.29
CA LEU A 216 -12.25 17.39 3.87
C LEU A 216 -11.58 16.96 5.19
N ARG A 217 -12.26 16.17 6.03
CA ARG A 217 -11.69 15.68 7.29
C ARG A 217 -10.63 14.60 7.10
N TYR A 218 -10.78 13.75 6.08
CA TYR A 218 -9.76 12.75 5.74
C TYR A 218 -8.51 13.36 5.10
N THR A 219 -8.61 14.57 4.55
CA THR A 219 -7.50 15.27 3.88
C THR A 219 -6.82 16.32 4.74
N ILE A 220 -7.19 16.50 6.03
CA ILE A 220 -6.56 17.48 6.91
C ILE A 220 -5.06 17.19 7.06
N PRO A 221 -4.17 18.09 6.57
CA PRO A 221 -2.75 17.80 6.46
C PRO A 221 -1.97 17.85 7.78
N SER A 222 -2.58 18.29 8.87
CA SER A 222 -1.86 18.68 10.09
C SER A 222 -1.25 17.53 10.88
N ILE A 223 -1.73 16.29 10.68
CA ILE A 223 -1.30 15.11 11.45
C ILE A 223 -1.06 13.95 10.47
N GLY A 224 0.17 13.76 10.04
CA GLY A 224 0.51 12.68 9.12
C GLY A 224 1.99 12.35 9.11
N ALA A 225 2.35 11.25 8.46
CA ALA A 225 3.73 10.91 8.15
C ALA A 225 4.11 11.47 6.78
N SER A 226 5.38 11.80 6.57
CA SER A 226 5.87 12.03 5.21
C SER A 226 6.11 10.70 4.49
N ALA A 227 6.11 10.73 3.16
CA ALA A 227 6.47 9.57 2.35
C ALA A 227 7.86 9.05 2.70
N GLU A 228 8.81 9.94 2.98
CA GLU A 228 10.17 9.57 3.36
C GLU A 228 10.26 8.92 4.74
N GLU A 229 9.42 9.31 5.70
CA GLU A 229 9.37 8.64 7.01
C GLU A 229 8.96 7.18 6.85
N VAL A 230 7.95 6.91 6.01
CA VAL A 230 7.53 5.54 5.69
C VAL A 230 8.65 4.80 4.96
N ALA A 231 9.26 5.42 3.96
CA ALA A 231 10.38 4.85 3.19
C ALA A 231 11.58 4.50 4.08
N ARG A 232 11.98 5.41 4.98
CA ARG A 232 13.05 5.16 5.96
C ARG A 232 12.70 4.02 6.91
N ARG A 233 11.43 3.86 7.28
CA ARG A 233 10.97 2.73 8.08
C ARG A 233 11.11 1.43 7.28
N ILE A 234 10.66 1.36 6.04
CA ILE A 234 10.81 0.19 5.15
C ILE A 234 12.28 -0.17 4.99
N ALA A 235 13.13 0.80 4.69
CA ALA A 235 14.56 0.56 4.50
C ALA A 235 15.29 0.06 5.76
N ARG A 236 14.81 0.40 6.97
CA ARG A 236 15.30 -0.18 8.23
C ARG A 236 14.77 -1.60 8.46
N ILE A 237 13.57 -1.91 8.00
CA ILE A 237 12.96 -3.23 8.16
C ILE A 237 13.74 -4.27 7.36
N VAL A 238 14.04 -3.98 6.11
CA VAL A 238 14.68 -4.93 5.19
C VAL A 238 16.17 -5.20 5.50
N THR A 239 16.72 -4.52 6.51
CA THR A 239 18.07 -4.81 7.04
C THR A 239 18.04 -5.60 8.36
N LYS A 240 16.88 -5.81 8.97
CA LYS A 240 16.76 -6.54 10.24
C LYS A 240 16.77 -8.04 10.02
N ARG A 241 17.62 -8.76 10.71
CA ARG A 241 17.64 -10.24 10.68
C ARG A 241 16.32 -10.87 11.11
N ARG A 242 15.66 -10.30 12.12
CA ARG A 242 14.36 -10.74 12.66
C ARG A 242 13.41 -9.54 12.78
N PRO A 243 12.77 -9.13 11.69
CA PRO A 243 11.80 -8.06 11.75
C PRO A 243 10.53 -8.49 12.49
N ALA A 244 9.83 -7.55 13.13
CA ALA A 244 8.48 -7.77 13.61
C ALA A 244 7.50 -7.96 12.44
N ALA A 245 6.36 -8.58 12.72
CA ALA A 245 5.35 -8.81 11.67
C ALA A 245 4.74 -7.50 11.14
N ARG A 246 4.64 -6.48 11.99
CA ARG A 246 3.98 -5.19 11.68
C ARG A 246 4.76 -4.01 12.18
N TYR A 247 4.70 -2.92 11.40
CA TYR A 247 5.32 -1.63 11.74
C TYR A 247 4.37 -0.48 11.44
N ARG A 248 4.17 0.37 12.41
CA ARG A 248 3.48 1.66 12.28
C ARG A 248 4.48 2.79 12.18
N VAL A 249 4.08 3.91 11.62
CA VAL A 249 4.99 5.02 11.41
C VAL A 249 4.93 6.00 12.57
N LYS A 250 3.74 6.36 13.01
CA LYS A 250 3.50 7.29 14.12
C LYS A 250 2.96 6.53 15.35
N TRP A 251 3.21 7.05 16.54
CA TRP A 251 2.73 6.44 17.79
C TRP A 251 1.20 6.46 17.93
N TYR A 252 0.56 7.50 17.43
CA TYR A 252 -0.90 7.63 17.46
C TYR A 252 -1.61 6.63 16.52
N ASP A 253 -0.93 6.14 15.48
CA ASP A 253 -1.43 5.02 14.66
C ASP A 253 -1.61 3.77 15.54
N THR A 254 -0.68 3.56 16.48
CA THR A 254 -0.77 2.45 17.45
C THR A 254 -1.92 2.66 18.43
N LEU A 255 -2.07 3.88 18.92
CA LEU A 255 -3.14 4.23 19.87
C LEU A 255 -4.53 4.06 19.22
N SER A 256 -4.72 4.54 17.99
CA SER A 256 -6.00 4.41 17.29
C SER A 256 -6.42 2.94 17.13
N ILE A 257 -5.49 2.05 16.73
CA ILE A 257 -5.75 0.62 16.63
C ILE A 257 -6.02 -0.01 18.01
N ALA A 258 -5.28 0.38 19.05
CA ALA A 258 -5.49 -0.13 20.40
C ALA A 258 -6.88 0.25 20.95
N MET A 259 -7.30 1.49 20.71
CA MET A 259 -8.63 1.98 21.12
C MET A 259 -9.75 1.13 20.51
N THR A 260 -9.64 0.67 19.27
CA THR A 260 -10.66 -0.19 18.65
C THR A 260 -10.75 -1.60 19.24
N ARG A 261 -9.75 -2.01 20.03
CA ARG A 261 -9.73 -3.31 20.73
C ARG A 261 -10.24 -3.21 22.16
N ILE A 262 -10.14 -2.05 22.77
CA ILE A 262 -10.47 -1.81 24.18
C ILE A 262 -11.90 -1.26 24.32
N LEU A 263 -12.28 -0.33 23.45
CA LEU A 263 -13.58 0.31 23.52
C LEU A 263 -14.69 -0.60 22.97
N PRO A 264 -15.90 -0.56 23.56
CA PRO A 264 -17.08 -1.21 23.01
C PRO A 264 -17.35 -0.72 21.58
N ARG A 265 -17.69 -1.65 20.67
CA ARG A 265 -17.93 -1.31 19.26
C ARG A 265 -18.91 -0.17 19.08
N ARG A 266 -20.03 -0.15 19.85
CA ARG A 266 -21.02 0.92 19.78
C ARG A 266 -20.46 2.31 20.07
N ALA A 267 -19.51 2.43 21.00
CA ALA A 267 -18.88 3.71 21.33
C ALA A 267 -17.99 4.19 20.18
N ILE A 268 -17.26 3.27 19.55
CA ILE A 268 -16.43 3.57 18.36
C ILE A 268 -17.33 4.02 17.21
N ASP A 269 -18.39 3.25 16.91
CA ASP A 269 -19.30 3.53 15.80
C ASP A 269 -19.99 4.90 15.99
N TYR A 270 -20.42 5.21 17.22
CA TYR A 270 -20.99 6.52 17.55
C TYR A 270 -19.97 7.66 17.35
N GLY A 271 -18.75 7.50 17.86
CA GLY A 271 -17.70 8.51 17.73
C GLY A 271 -17.32 8.76 16.25
N VAL A 272 -17.19 7.68 15.49
CA VAL A 272 -16.85 7.76 14.06
C VAL A 272 -18.00 8.33 13.25
N ALA A 273 -19.25 7.92 13.50
CA ALA A 273 -20.42 8.49 12.85
C ALA A 273 -20.52 10.00 13.06
N ARG A 274 -20.34 10.45 14.30
CA ARG A 274 -20.34 11.88 14.65
C ARG A 274 -19.18 12.63 13.96
N TRP A 275 -18.02 12.01 13.90
CA TRP A 275 -16.83 12.62 13.27
C TRP A 275 -17.03 12.83 11.76
N VAL A 276 -17.69 11.91 11.05
CA VAL A 276 -17.95 12.03 9.60
C VAL A 276 -19.28 12.73 9.29
N GLY A 277 -20.11 13.06 10.29
CA GLY A 277 -21.43 13.68 10.09
C GLY A 277 -22.53 12.70 9.69
N LEU A 278 -22.42 11.45 10.14
CA LEU A 278 -23.43 10.36 9.96
C LEU A 278 -24.18 10.03 11.25
N ASP A 279 -24.08 10.88 12.27
CA ASP A 279 -24.83 10.74 13.53
C ASP A 279 -26.34 11.05 13.38
N ARG A 280 -26.73 11.63 12.25
CA ARG A 280 -28.11 11.85 11.82
C ARG A 280 -28.30 11.40 10.38
N PRO A 281 -29.52 10.95 10.00
CA PRO A 281 -29.77 10.62 8.61
C PRO A 281 -29.49 11.82 7.70
N PRO A 282 -28.72 11.63 6.61
CA PRO A 282 -28.53 12.69 5.64
C PRO A 282 -29.89 13.09 5.06
N ARG A 283 -30.17 14.39 4.99
CA ARG A 283 -31.41 14.89 4.38
C ARG A 283 -31.17 15.02 2.89
N PRO A 284 -32.00 14.42 2.03
CA PRO A 284 -31.97 14.71 0.60
C PRO A 284 -32.22 16.20 0.38
N LYS A 285 -31.49 16.78 -0.56
CA LYS A 285 -31.76 18.16 -1.00
C LYS A 285 -33.00 18.20 -1.86
#